data_c03e9d9cc3702305a06a055518690a38
#
_entry.id   c03e9d9cc3702305a06a055518690a38
#
_cell.length_a   1.000
_cell.length_b   1.000
_cell.length_c   1.000
_cell.angle_alpha   90.00
_cell.angle_beta   90.00
_cell.angle_gamma   90.00
#
_symmetry.space_group_name_H-M   'P 1'
#
loop_
_entity.id
_entity.type
_entity.pdbx_description
1 polymer ?
#
loop_
_entity_poly.entity_id
_entity_poly.type
_entity_poly.pdbx_seq_one_letter_code
_entity_poly.pdbx_strand_id
1 'polypeptide(L)'
;AAIRLHDLAVIRDPYVALGLVVLCVFVIIAITKMPKVKEEEAIEGNVHTVKQTLSNLWNNKIYRNGVFSQMFYVGAQIMVWTFIIQYADNLGIDKATAQRFNIVAMSLNLGGRFIGTYIMKFVNTRKLLMIFGIGASVCTFGAITINGIFGLYSLVLISLFMSIMFPSIYGIALENVDTQDTKLGAAFLVM
;
A
#
# COMPACT_ATOMS: atom_id res chain seq x y z
N ALA A 1 -9.03 28.20 27.30
CA ALA A 1 -8.89 28.63 25.88
C ALA A 1 -7.47 28.44 25.38
N ALA A 2 -6.42 28.84 26.14
CA ALA A 2 -5.01 28.76 25.71
C ALA A 2 -4.52 27.30 25.46
N ILE A 3 -4.91 26.35 26.31
CA ILE A 3 -4.53 24.94 26.19
C ILE A 3 -5.07 24.35 24.86
N ARG A 4 -6.31 24.66 24.49
CA ARG A 4 -6.91 24.19 23.22
C ARG A 4 -6.21 24.78 21.99
N LEU A 5 -5.74 26.02 22.06
CA LEU A 5 -5.01 26.63 20.95
C LEU A 5 -3.62 26.00 20.77
N HIS A 6 -2.95 25.64 21.86
CA HIS A 6 -1.67 24.94 21.82
C HIS A 6 -1.83 23.52 21.25
N ASP A 7 -2.85 22.78 21.68
CA ASP A 7 -3.15 21.43 21.16
C ASP A 7 -3.50 21.46 19.69
N LEU A 8 -4.25 22.47 19.23
CA LEU A 8 -4.56 22.67 17.82
C LEU A 8 -3.33 23.01 16.98
N ALA A 9 -2.37 23.81 17.53
CA ALA A 9 -1.14 24.13 16.84
C ALA A 9 -0.25 22.88 16.65
N VAL A 10 -0.15 22.02 17.68
CA VAL A 10 0.61 20.77 17.61
C VAL A 10 0.07 19.83 16.52
N ILE A 11 -1.24 19.84 16.31
CA ILE A 11 -1.86 19.03 15.23
C ILE A 11 -1.69 19.73 13.88
N ARG A 12 -1.90 21.04 13.80
CA ARG A 12 -1.83 21.82 12.57
C ARG A 12 -0.46 21.76 11.90
N ASP A 13 0.61 21.93 12.67
CA ASP A 13 1.96 22.13 12.15
C ASP A 13 2.47 20.93 11.31
N PRO A 14 2.30 19.66 11.72
CA PRO A 14 2.62 18.52 10.86
C PRO A 14 1.81 18.47 9.55
N TYR A 15 0.52 18.83 9.60
CA TYR A 15 -0.32 18.85 8.40
C TYR A 15 0.08 19.98 7.44
N VAL A 16 0.43 21.15 7.95
CA VAL A 16 0.94 22.26 7.13
C VAL A 16 2.27 21.87 6.48
N ALA A 17 3.19 21.26 7.25
CA ALA A 17 4.47 20.77 6.72
C ALA A 17 4.25 19.74 5.60
N LEU A 18 3.35 18.79 5.82
CA LEU A 18 3.02 17.76 4.83
C LEU A 18 2.36 18.36 3.58
N GLY A 19 1.46 19.33 3.76
CA GLY A 19 0.85 20.08 2.66
C GLY A 19 1.89 20.84 1.83
N LEU A 20 2.88 21.43 2.48
CA LEU A 20 3.97 22.15 1.82
C LEU A 20 4.88 21.21 1.03
N VAL A 21 5.18 20.02 1.56
CA VAL A 21 5.91 18.97 0.84
C VAL A 21 5.15 18.52 -0.40
N VAL A 22 3.84 18.26 -0.28
CA VAL A 22 2.99 17.87 -1.42
C VAL A 22 2.97 18.98 -2.48
N LEU A 23 2.88 20.25 -2.05
CA LEU A 23 2.90 21.40 -2.95
C LEU A 23 4.25 21.53 -3.67
N CYS A 24 5.37 21.32 -2.98
CA CYS A 24 6.69 21.26 -3.59
C CYS A 24 6.80 20.16 -4.65
N VAL A 25 6.33 18.95 -4.34
CA VAL A 25 6.30 17.83 -5.30
C VAL A 25 5.43 18.17 -6.49
N PHE A 26 4.26 18.77 -6.27
CA PHE A 26 3.39 19.21 -7.35
C PHE A 26 4.09 20.24 -8.27
N VAL A 27 4.78 21.23 -7.70
CA VAL A 27 5.53 22.23 -8.46
C VAL A 27 6.66 21.57 -9.26
N ILE A 28 7.40 20.63 -8.66
CA ILE A 28 8.46 19.89 -9.35
C ILE A 28 7.88 19.12 -10.55
N ILE A 29 6.77 18.42 -10.37
CA ILE A 29 6.11 17.68 -11.46
C ILE A 29 5.60 18.64 -12.54
N ALA A 30 5.03 19.79 -12.17
CA ALA A 30 4.51 20.78 -13.11
C ALA A 30 5.63 21.42 -13.98
N ILE A 31 6.81 21.62 -13.39
CA ILE A 31 7.98 22.21 -14.08
C ILE A 31 8.74 21.14 -14.89
N THR A 32 8.73 19.88 -14.44
CA THR A 32 9.41 18.79 -15.13
C THR A 32 8.67 18.48 -16.43
N LYS A 33 9.33 18.71 -17.57
CA LYS A 33 8.82 18.25 -18.87
C LYS A 33 8.75 16.72 -18.82
N MET A 34 7.56 16.19 -18.55
CA MET A 34 7.36 14.76 -18.72
C MET A 34 7.71 14.39 -20.15
N PRO A 35 8.57 13.38 -20.37
CA PRO A 35 8.76 12.83 -21.71
C PRO A 35 7.34 12.48 -22.18
N LYS A 36 6.96 13.08 -23.32
CA LYS A 36 5.76 12.61 -24.01
C LYS A 36 6.04 11.13 -24.25
N VAL A 37 5.38 10.26 -23.45
CA VAL A 37 5.23 8.87 -23.85
C VAL A 37 4.70 9.02 -25.26
N LYS A 38 5.50 8.63 -26.27
CA LYS A 38 4.99 8.49 -27.62
C LYS A 38 3.71 7.69 -27.40
N GLU A 39 2.57 8.34 -27.53
CA GLU A 39 1.39 7.63 -27.93
C GLU A 39 1.86 6.97 -29.22
N GLU A 40 2.37 5.73 -29.08
CA GLU A 40 2.51 4.87 -30.23
C GLU A 40 1.16 4.98 -30.86
N GLU A 41 1.15 5.67 -31.99
CA GLU A 41 0.10 5.98 -32.90
C GLU A 41 -1.20 5.37 -32.37
N ALA A 42 -2.06 6.22 -31.76
CA ALA A 42 -3.44 5.86 -31.65
C ALA A 42 -3.80 5.43 -33.07
N ILE A 43 -3.68 4.12 -33.32
CA ILE A 43 -4.23 3.48 -34.48
C ILE A 43 -5.63 4.05 -34.48
N GLU A 44 -5.97 4.85 -35.49
CA GLU A 44 -7.30 5.34 -35.76
C GLU A 44 -8.23 4.12 -35.76
N GLY A 45 -8.78 3.76 -34.65
CA GLY A 45 -9.59 2.58 -34.49
C GLY A 45 -10.09 2.49 -33.04
N ASN A 46 -11.27 3.04 -32.81
CA ASN A 46 -12.11 2.79 -31.65
C ASN A 46 -11.43 3.04 -30.29
N VAL A 47 -11.43 4.30 -29.86
CA VAL A 47 -11.30 4.63 -28.45
C VAL A 47 -12.41 3.88 -27.71
N HIS A 48 -12.04 2.86 -26.95
CA HIS A 48 -13.01 2.10 -26.16
C HIS A 48 -13.78 3.06 -25.25
N THR A 49 -15.09 3.02 -25.36
CA THR A 49 -15.94 3.76 -24.43
C THR A 49 -15.67 3.26 -23.01
N VAL A 50 -15.69 4.15 -22.00
CA VAL A 50 -15.47 3.78 -20.57
C VAL A 50 -16.25 2.51 -20.17
N LYS A 51 -17.46 2.34 -20.71
CA LYS A 51 -18.30 1.15 -20.48
C LYS A 51 -17.71 -0.12 -21.10
N GLN A 52 -17.10 -0.02 -22.28
CA GLN A 52 -16.44 -1.15 -22.96
C GLN A 52 -15.16 -1.54 -22.22
N THR A 53 -14.34 -0.55 -21.84
CA THR A 53 -13.15 -0.77 -21.01
C THR A 53 -13.50 -1.46 -19.69
N LEU A 54 -14.54 -0.99 -19.01
CA LEU A 54 -14.99 -1.61 -17.74
C LEU A 54 -15.46 -3.06 -17.96
N SER A 55 -16.19 -3.33 -19.04
CA SER A 55 -16.61 -4.68 -19.39
C SER A 55 -15.43 -5.60 -19.70
N ASN A 56 -14.43 -5.11 -20.45
CA ASN A 56 -13.21 -5.86 -20.78
C ASN A 56 -12.41 -6.19 -19.54
N LEU A 57 -12.21 -5.19 -18.66
CA LEU A 57 -11.50 -5.35 -17.38
C LEU A 57 -12.21 -6.37 -16.49
N TRP A 58 -13.54 -6.33 -16.40
CA TRP A 58 -14.31 -7.26 -15.57
C TRP A 58 -14.29 -8.70 -16.10
N ASN A 59 -14.24 -8.88 -17.42
CA ASN A 59 -14.13 -10.18 -18.07
C ASN A 59 -12.71 -10.77 -17.94
N ASN A 60 -11.70 -9.94 -17.73
CA ASN A 60 -10.34 -10.42 -17.47
C ASN A 60 -10.24 -11.01 -16.06
N LYS A 61 -10.13 -12.34 -15.98
CA LYS A 61 -10.09 -13.07 -14.69
C LYS A 61 -8.91 -12.65 -13.83
N ILE A 62 -7.76 -12.33 -14.43
CA ILE A 62 -6.54 -11.95 -13.69
C ILE A 62 -6.75 -10.58 -13.06
N TYR A 63 -7.27 -9.62 -13.83
CA TYR A 63 -7.57 -8.28 -13.34
C TYR A 63 -8.62 -8.33 -12.22
N ARG A 64 -9.73 -9.01 -12.42
CA ARG A 64 -10.80 -9.15 -11.42
C ARG A 64 -10.28 -9.75 -10.11
N ASN A 65 -9.53 -10.84 -10.18
CA ASN A 65 -8.91 -11.45 -9.00
C ASN A 65 -7.90 -10.50 -8.33
N GLY A 66 -7.18 -9.70 -9.12
CA GLY A 66 -6.28 -8.66 -8.63
C GLY A 66 -7.01 -7.59 -7.82
N VAL A 67 -8.15 -7.10 -8.32
CA VAL A 67 -9.00 -6.10 -7.62
C VAL A 67 -9.48 -6.65 -6.27
N PHE A 68 -10.02 -7.87 -6.24
CA PHE A 68 -10.44 -8.49 -4.98
C PHE A 68 -9.27 -8.69 -4.01
N SER A 69 -8.14 -9.20 -4.52
CA SER A 69 -6.93 -9.37 -3.70
C SER A 69 -6.43 -8.06 -3.13
N GLN A 70 -6.46 -6.99 -3.92
CA GLN A 70 -6.05 -5.66 -3.50
C GLN A 70 -6.97 -5.10 -2.40
N MET A 71 -8.28 -5.25 -2.56
CA MET A 71 -9.29 -4.84 -1.58
C MET A 71 -9.07 -5.55 -0.23
N PHE A 72 -8.93 -6.89 -0.24
CA PHE A 72 -8.66 -7.66 0.99
C PHE A 72 -7.32 -7.31 1.61
N TYR A 73 -6.29 -7.10 0.78
CA TYR A 73 -4.97 -6.72 1.24
C TYR A 73 -4.99 -5.36 1.97
N VAL A 74 -5.61 -4.34 1.37
CA VAL A 74 -5.69 -3.01 1.99
C VAL A 74 -6.49 -3.07 3.29
N GLY A 75 -7.60 -3.81 3.31
CA GLY A 75 -8.36 -4.05 4.53
C GLY A 75 -7.53 -4.70 5.64
N ALA A 76 -6.79 -5.76 5.31
CA ALA A 76 -5.90 -6.43 6.25
C ALA A 76 -4.77 -5.50 6.75
N GLN A 77 -4.20 -4.67 5.87
CA GLN A 77 -3.15 -3.73 6.24
C GLN A 77 -3.62 -2.70 7.29
N ILE A 78 -4.79 -2.11 7.07
CA ILE A 78 -5.38 -1.15 8.00
C ILE A 78 -5.68 -1.84 9.35
N MET A 79 -6.23 -3.05 9.30
CA MET A 79 -6.49 -3.84 10.52
C MET A 79 -5.21 -4.09 11.32
N VAL A 80 -4.14 -4.55 10.69
CA VAL A 80 -2.86 -4.84 11.38
C VAL A 80 -2.34 -3.60 12.10
N TRP A 81 -2.32 -2.44 11.44
CA TRP A 81 -1.84 -1.21 12.08
C TRP A 81 -2.72 -0.74 13.24
N THR A 82 -4.04 -0.92 13.12
CA THR A 82 -4.98 -0.61 14.21
C THR A 82 -4.79 -1.58 15.37
N PHE A 83 -4.63 -2.87 15.08
CA PHE A 83 -4.45 -3.90 16.11
C PHE A 83 -3.13 -3.77 16.87
N ILE A 84 -2.06 -3.25 16.29
CA ILE A 84 -0.80 -2.98 17.02
C ILE A 84 -1.08 -2.09 18.23
N ILE A 85 -1.85 -1.02 18.05
CA ILE A 85 -2.15 -0.07 19.13
C ILE A 85 -3.08 -0.71 20.17
N GLN A 86 -4.14 -1.41 19.71
CA GLN A 86 -5.10 -2.06 20.60
C GLN A 86 -4.45 -3.21 21.40
N TYR A 87 -3.58 -3.99 20.76
CA TYR A 87 -2.88 -5.08 21.41
C TYR A 87 -1.93 -4.56 22.49
N ALA A 88 -1.19 -3.48 22.20
CA ALA A 88 -0.32 -2.82 23.18
C ALA A 88 -1.12 -2.25 24.37
N ASP A 89 -2.29 -1.66 24.13
CA ASP A 89 -3.19 -1.14 25.17
C ASP A 89 -3.69 -2.28 26.08
N ASN A 90 -4.05 -3.45 25.51
CA ASN A 90 -4.45 -4.64 26.27
C ASN A 90 -3.31 -5.21 27.12
N LEU A 91 -2.06 -5.00 26.75
CA LEU A 91 -0.90 -5.38 27.56
C LEU A 91 -0.57 -4.36 28.67
N GLY A 92 -1.36 -3.29 28.80
CA GLY A 92 -1.08 -2.21 29.75
C GLY A 92 0.08 -1.31 29.35
N ILE A 93 0.51 -1.35 28.09
CA ILE A 93 1.57 -0.51 27.55
C ILE A 93 1.01 0.90 27.32
N ASP A 94 1.74 1.91 27.79
CA ASP A 94 1.35 3.31 27.60
C ASP A 94 1.16 3.67 26.12
N LYS A 95 0.16 4.50 25.83
CA LYS A 95 -0.22 4.90 24.46
C LYS A 95 0.94 5.51 23.67
N ALA A 96 1.81 6.26 24.31
CA ALA A 96 2.99 6.82 23.65
C ALA A 96 3.97 5.73 23.18
N THR A 97 4.15 4.68 23.97
CA THR A 97 4.96 3.52 23.63
C THR A 97 4.30 2.65 22.57
N ALA A 98 2.98 2.44 22.64
CA ALA A 98 2.20 1.76 21.60
C ALA A 98 2.35 2.45 20.23
N GLN A 99 2.33 3.77 20.22
CA GLN A 99 2.54 4.56 19.00
C GLN A 99 3.96 4.39 18.43
N ARG A 100 4.97 4.23 19.28
CA ARG A 100 6.34 3.94 18.82
C ARG A 100 6.43 2.58 18.11
N PHE A 101 5.74 1.55 18.59
CA PHE A 101 5.65 0.26 17.89
C PHE A 101 4.99 0.41 16.52
N ASN A 102 3.95 1.23 16.41
CA ASN A 102 3.31 1.51 15.13
C ASN A 102 4.24 2.25 14.16
N ILE A 103 5.02 3.22 14.64
CA ILE A 103 6.05 3.91 13.85
C ILE A 103 7.11 2.93 13.35
N VAL A 104 7.56 2.00 14.19
CA VAL A 104 8.51 0.95 13.81
C VAL A 104 7.90 0.04 12.73
N ALA A 105 6.63 -0.35 12.87
CA ALA A 105 5.92 -1.15 11.88
C ALA A 105 5.83 -0.44 10.52
N MET A 106 5.51 0.85 10.51
CA MET A 106 5.48 1.66 9.28
C MET A 106 6.88 1.83 8.66
N SER A 107 7.91 1.99 9.50
CA SER A 107 9.31 2.08 9.05
C SER A 107 9.78 0.76 8.44
N LEU A 108 9.41 -0.38 9.03
CA LEU A 108 9.67 -1.70 8.46
C LEU A 108 8.93 -1.92 7.15
N ASN A 109 7.70 -1.44 7.04
CA ASN A 109 6.94 -1.48 5.79
C ASN A 109 7.65 -0.67 4.70
N LEU A 110 8.12 0.53 5.02
CA LEU A 110 8.86 1.37 4.07
C LEU A 110 10.19 0.74 3.67
N GLY A 111 11.00 0.29 4.63
CA GLY A 111 12.28 -0.39 4.38
C GLY A 111 12.11 -1.68 3.58
N GLY A 112 11.07 -2.45 3.90
CA GLY A 112 10.70 -3.66 3.19
C GLY A 112 10.39 -3.42 1.71
N ARG A 113 9.83 -2.26 1.34
CA ARG A 113 9.61 -1.90 -0.07
C ARG A 113 10.91 -1.77 -0.84
N PHE A 114 11.94 -1.14 -0.27
CA PHE A 114 13.25 -1.04 -0.92
C PHE A 114 13.91 -2.41 -1.09
N ILE A 115 13.96 -3.20 0.00
CA ILE A 115 14.53 -4.54 -0.01
C ILE A 115 13.79 -5.42 -1.02
N GLY A 116 12.49 -5.40 -1.02
CA GLY A 116 11.70 -6.24 -1.89
C GLY A 116 11.73 -5.84 -3.34
N THR A 117 11.79 -4.54 -3.64
CA THR A 117 12.01 -4.06 -5.01
C THR A 117 13.37 -4.55 -5.53
N TYR A 118 14.38 -4.59 -4.67
CA TYR A 118 15.68 -5.15 -5.03
C TYR A 118 15.61 -6.66 -5.30
N ILE A 119 14.92 -7.41 -4.44
CA ILE A 119 14.73 -8.87 -4.58
C ILE A 119 13.92 -9.21 -5.85
N MET A 120 12.94 -8.39 -6.22
CA MET A 120 12.15 -8.60 -7.45
C MET A 120 12.98 -8.56 -8.74
N LYS A 121 14.20 -8.04 -8.71
CA LYS A 121 15.12 -8.13 -9.87
C LYS A 121 15.61 -9.55 -10.11
N PHE A 122 15.64 -10.39 -9.08
CA PHE A 122 16.22 -11.74 -9.13
C PHE A 122 15.16 -12.83 -9.03
N VAL A 123 13.99 -12.53 -8.47
CA VAL A 123 12.94 -13.51 -8.17
C VAL A 123 11.65 -13.11 -8.90
N ASN A 124 10.94 -14.11 -9.43
CA ASN A 124 9.65 -13.89 -10.06
C ASN A 124 8.66 -13.29 -9.04
N THR A 125 8.01 -12.18 -9.41
CA THR A 125 7.07 -11.43 -8.57
C THR A 125 5.97 -12.31 -7.97
N ARG A 126 5.44 -13.28 -8.72
CA ARG A 126 4.39 -14.20 -8.25
C ARG A 126 4.88 -15.11 -7.12
N LYS A 127 6.11 -15.65 -7.24
CA LYS A 127 6.73 -16.48 -6.20
C LYS A 127 7.03 -15.66 -4.96
N LEU A 128 7.54 -14.45 -5.13
CA LEU A 128 7.84 -13.54 -4.04
C LEU A 128 6.57 -13.16 -3.27
N LEU A 129 5.49 -12.82 -3.98
CA LEU A 129 4.19 -12.52 -3.39
C LEU A 129 3.67 -13.70 -2.54
N MET A 130 3.81 -14.93 -3.04
CA MET A 130 3.41 -16.13 -2.31
C MET A 130 4.21 -16.33 -1.03
N ILE A 131 5.54 -16.18 -1.09
CA ILE A 131 6.43 -16.30 0.08
C ILE A 131 6.07 -15.25 1.14
N PHE A 132 5.87 -14.00 0.72
CA PHE A 132 5.48 -12.92 1.62
C PHE A 132 4.08 -13.11 2.21
N GLY A 133 3.14 -13.64 1.43
CA GLY A 133 1.81 -14.00 1.91
C GLY A 133 1.85 -15.11 2.98
N ILE A 134 2.63 -16.16 2.75
CA ILE A 134 2.84 -17.23 3.74
C ILE A 134 3.52 -16.67 4.99
N GLY A 135 4.57 -15.85 4.85
CA GLY A 135 5.26 -15.21 5.97
C GLY A 135 4.33 -14.35 6.82
N ALA A 136 3.49 -13.52 6.17
CA ALA A 136 2.48 -12.72 6.86
C ALA A 136 1.48 -13.60 7.63
N SER A 137 1.02 -14.71 7.02
CA SER A 137 0.08 -15.65 7.66
C SER A 137 0.68 -16.33 8.88
N VAL A 138 1.95 -16.78 8.79
CA VAL A 138 2.67 -17.38 9.91
C VAL A 138 2.84 -16.38 11.05
N CYS A 139 3.23 -15.14 10.75
CA CYS A 139 3.34 -14.08 11.77
C CYS A 139 1.98 -13.75 12.40
N THR A 140 0.89 -13.74 11.61
CA THR A 140 -0.47 -13.54 12.14
C THR A 140 -0.86 -14.67 13.09
N PHE A 141 -0.58 -15.90 12.71
CA PHE A 141 -0.81 -17.06 13.59
C PHE A 141 0.03 -16.96 14.87
N GLY A 142 1.30 -16.54 14.76
CA GLY A 142 2.16 -16.27 15.91
C GLY A 142 1.59 -15.17 16.83
N ALA A 143 1.04 -14.11 16.28
CA ALA A 143 0.42 -13.03 17.05
C ALA A 143 -0.82 -13.50 17.85
N ILE A 144 -1.54 -14.51 17.35
CA ILE A 144 -2.72 -15.08 18.00
C ILE A 144 -2.33 -16.09 19.09
N THR A 145 -1.31 -16.92 18.82
CA THR A 145 -0.93 -18.02 19.71
C THR A 145 0.04 -17.60 20.82
N ILE A 146 0.88 -16.61 20.53
CA ILE A 146 1.92 -16.16 21.48
C ILE A 146 1.39 -14.92 22.20
N ASN A 147 1.00 -15.10 23.47
CA ASN A 147 0.57 -13.97 24.30
C ASN A 147 1.74 -13.09 24.74
N GLY A 148 1.44 -11.81 25.04
CA GLY A 148 2.42 -10.89 25.58
C GLY A 148 3.19 -10.11 24.51
N ILE A 149 4.37 -9.61 24.87
CA ILE A 149 5.15 -8.70 24.02
C ILE A 149 5.66 -9.37 22.73
N PHE A 150 5.85 -10.68 22.72
CA PHE A 150 6.23 -11.42 21.51
C PHE A 150 5.15 -11.46 20.46
N GLY A 151 3.86 -11.49 20.87
CA GLY A 151 2.72 -11.34 19.96
C GLY A 151 2.71 -9.95 19.30
N LEU A 152 3.05 -8.91 20.06
CA LEU A 152 3.18 -7.56 19.55
C LEU A 152 4.33 -7.44 18.51
N TYR A 153 5.47 -8.05 18.74
CA TYR A 153 6.56 -8.11 17.76
C TYR A 153 6.15 -8.88 16.49
N SER A 154 5.37 -9.95 16.62
CA SER A 154 4.81 -10.66 15.47
C SER A 154 3.92 -9.76 14.63
N LEU A 155 3.05 -8.94 15.25
CA LEU A 155 2.22 -7.95 14.56
C LEU A 155 3.06 -6.90 13.82
N VAL A 156 4.12 -6.41 14.45
CA VAL A 156 5.05 -5.46 13.82
C VAL A 156 5.75 -6.09 12.61
N LEU A 157 6.15 -7.36 12.72
CA LEU A 157 6.83 -8.10 11.65
C LEU A 157 5.92 -8.35 10.44
N ILE A 158 4.61 -8.49 10.63
CA ILE A 158 3.64 -8.60 9.53
C ILE A 158 3.78 -7.40 8.57
N SER A 159 4.04 -6.20 9.10
CA SER A 159 4.19 -4.99 8.29
C SER A 159 5.34 -5.08 7.29
N LEU A 160 6.42 -5.81 7.64
CA LEU A 160 7.53 -6.08 6.72
C LEU A 160 7.06 -6.97 5.54
N PHE A 161 6.34 -8.05 5.83
CA PHE A 161 5.83 -8.94 4.78
C PHE A 161 4.78 -8.26 3.91
N MET A 162 4.00 -7.36 4.46
CA MET A 162 3.01 -6.59 3.70
C MET A 162 3.63 -5.56 2.74
N SER A 163 4.90 -5.20 2.92
CA SER A 163 5.54 -4.06 2.24
C SER A 163 5.50 -4.13 0.71
N ILE A 164 5.64 -5.33 0.12
CA ILE A 164 5.75 -5.55 -1.33
C ILE A 164 4.42 -6.03 -1.92
N MET A 165 3.49 -6.48 -1.09
CA MET A 165 2.27 -7.13 -1.60
C MET A 165 1.46 -6.16 -2.47
N PHE A 166 1.33 -4.89 -2.07
CA PHE A 166 0.59 -3.87 -2.84
C PHE A 166 1.12 -3.73 -4.28
N PRO A 167 2.39 -3.35 -4.51
CA PRO A 167 2.89 -3.17 -5.86
C PRO A 167 2.95 -4.47 -6.66
N SER A 168 3.12 -5.61 -6.00
CA SER A 168 3.13 -6.91 -6.68
C SER A 168 1.74 -7.32 -7.17
N ILE A 169 0.70 -7.16 -6.36
CA ILE A 169 -0.68 -7.44 -6.76
C ILE A 169 -1.08 -6.49 -7.89
N TYR A 170 -0.76 -5.20 -7.74
CA TYR A 170 -1.01 -4.18 -8.75
C TYR A 170 -0.36 -4.52 -10.09
N GLY A 171 0.95 -4.86 -10.09
CA GLY A 171 1.68 -5.23 -11.29
C GLY A 171 1.13 -6.49 -11.98
N ILE A 172 0.82 -7.53 -11.20
CA ILE A 172 0.26 -8.78 -11.73
C ILE A 172 -1.16 -8.55 -12.30
N ALA A 173 -1.96 -7.71 -11.66
CA ALA A 173 -3.32 -7.43 -12.13
C ALA A 173 -3.33 -6.72 -13.49
N LEU A 174 -2.35 -5.87 -13.76
CA LEU A 174 -2.23 -5.11 -15.01
C LEU A 174 -1.42 -5.84 -16.10
N GLU A 175 -0.74 -6.94 -15.77
CA GLU A 175 0.17 -7.66 -16.69
C GLU A 175 -0.52 -8.09 -18.02
N ASN A 176 -1.81 -8.41 -17.99
CA ASN A 176 -2.59 -8.87 -19.14
C ASN A 176 -3.76 -7.94 -19.49
N VAL A 177 -3.60 -6.66 -19.23
CA VAL A 177 -4.59 -5.63 -19.58
C VAL A 177 -4.09 -4.90 -20.82
N ASP A 178 -4.98 -4.72 -21.82
CA ASP A 178 -4.67 -3.98 -23.04
C ASP A 178 -4.19 -2.55 -22.72
N THR A 179 -3.25 -2.06 -23.52
CA THR A 179 -2.61 -0.74 -23.30
C THR A 179 -3.64 0.39 -23.25
N GLN A 180 -4.74 0.29 -24.00
CA GLN A 180 -5.81 1.28 -24.01
C GLN A 180 -6.63 1.25 -22.71
N ASP A 181 -6.83 0.08 -22.13
CA ASP A 181 -7.63 -0.13 -20.91
C ASP A 181 -6.79 0.02 -19.63
N THR A 182 -5.44 0.01 -19.76
CA THR A 182 -4.51 0.06 -18.62
C THR A 182 -4.65 1.32 -17.78
N LYS A 183 -4.84 2.50 -18.41
CA LYS A 183 -4.98 3.78 -17.69
C LYS A 183 -6.18 3.76 -16.74
N LEU A 184 -7.32 3.29 -17.25
CA LEU A 184 -8.55 3.21 -16.48
C LEU A 184 -8.48 2.07 -15.45
N GLY A 185 -7.92 0.92 -15.85
CA GLY A 185 -7.70 -0.23 -14.99
C GLY A 185 -6.81 0.10 -13.79
N ALA A 186 -5.73 0.84 -14.02
CA ALA A 186 -4.84 1.31 -12.96
C ALA A 186 -5.55 2.22 -11.96
N ALA A 187 -6.40 3.13 -12.44
CA ALA A 187 -7.16 4.04 -11.58
C ALA A 187 -8.15 3.28 -10.68
N PHE A 188 -8.89 2.30 -11.23
CA PHE A 188 -9.83 1.49 -10.46
C PHE A 188 -9.16 0.54 -9.45
N LEU A 189 -7.92 0.15 -9.69
CA LEU A 189 -7.19 -0.75 -8.79
C LEU A 189 -6.67 -0.03 -7.55
N VAL A 190 -6.53 1.30 -7.62
CA VAL A 190 -6.06 2.16 -6.52
C VAL A 190 -7.21 2.77 -5.72
N MET A 191 -8.40 2.92 -6.34
CA MET A 191 -9.61 3.39 -5.66
C MET A 191 -10.21 2.34 -4.74
#